data_a7368d2d0a22fda1569ab0c206479a28
#
_entry.id   a7368d2d0a22fda1569ab0c206479a28
#
_cell.length_a   1.000
_cell.length_b   1.000
_cell.length_c   1.000
_cell.angle_alpha   90.00
_cell.angle_beta   90.00
_cell.angle_gamma   90.00
#
_symmetry.space_group_name_H-M   'P 1'
#
loop_
_entity.id
_entity.type
_entity.pdbx_description
1 polymer ?
#
loop_
_entity_poly.entity_id
_entity_poly.type
_entity_poly.pdbx_seq_one_letter_code
_entity_poly.pdbx_strand_id
1 'polypeptide(L)' 'NLKEFEDVLINAKLYIDDAENFLKEGKKEYAVLSIGYADGLVDALRIAKGFDPKM' A
#
# COMPACT_ATOMS: atom_id res chain seq x y z
N ASN A 1 10.35 8.91 11.26
CA ASN A 1 9.62 9.64 12.27
C ASN A 1 8.12 9.50 12.05
N LEU A 2 7.36 10.07 12.96
CA LEU A 2 5.91 9.89 12.93
C LEU A 2 5.27 10.45 11.67
N LYS A 3 5.77 11.59 11.21
CA LYS A 3 5.20 12.18 10.01
C LYS A 3 5.45 11.31 8.78
N GLU A 4 6.62 10.74 8.65
CA GLU A 4 6.92 9.85 7.54
C GLU A 4 6.05 8.61 7.59
N PHE A 5 5.83 8.10 8.78
CA PHE A 5 4.96 6.95 8.98
C PHE A 5 3.54 7.26 8.49
N GLU A 6 3.02 8.41 8.89
CA GLU A 6 1.69 8.82 8.49
C GLU A 6 1.58 9.03 6.98
N ASP A 7 2.62 9.64 6.38
CA ASP A 7 2.62 9.88 4.94
C ASP A 7 2.58 8.57 4.15
N VAL A 8 3.33 7.56 4.62
CA VAL A 8 3.31 6.26 3.96
C VAL A 8 1.92 5.62 4.06
N LEU A 9 1.29 5.71 5.22
CA LEU A 9 -0.04 5.13 5.40
C LEU A 9 -1.07 5.83 4.53
N ILE A 10 -0.98 7.16 4.42
CA ILE A 10 -1.89 7.91 3.57
C ILE A 10 -1.73 7.49 2.11
N ASN A 11 -0.48 7.35 1.65
CA ASN A 11 -0.23 6.93 0.28
C ASN A 11 -0.72 5.51 0.03
N ALA A 12 -0.50 4.61 0.97
CA ALA A 12 -0.99 3.24 0.83
C ALA A 12 -2.51 3.23 0.72
N LYS A 13 -3.17 4.05 1.53
CA LYS A 13 -4.63 4.12 1.48
C LYS A 13 -5.12 4.62 0.12
N LEU A 14 -4.42 5.59 -0.46
CA LEU A 14 -4.81 6.11 -1.77
C LEU A 14 -4.71 5.02 -2.84
N TYR A 15 -3.68 4.19 -2.79
CA TYR A 15 -3.55 3.09 -3.73
C TYR A 15 -4.66 2.05 -3.54
N ILE A 16 -5.06 1.82 -2.30
CA ILE A 16 -6.15 0.88 -2.03
C ILE A 16 -7.48 1.45 -2.56
N ASP A 17 -7.70 2.74 -2.37
CA ASP A 17 -8.89 3.40 -2.91
C ASP A 17 -8.92 3.29 -4.43
N ASP A 18 -7.76 3.48 -5.07
CA ASP A 18 -7.65 3.33 -6.52
C ASP A 18 -7.99 1.91 -6.94
N ALA A 19 -7.52 0.92 -6.18
CA ALA A 19 -7.81 -0.47 -6.50
C ALA A 19 -9.31 -0.73 -6.47
N GLU A 20 -10.00 -0.19 -5.49
CA GLU A 20 -11.45 -0.36 -5.42
C GLU A 20 -12.14 0.24 -6.64
N ASN A 21 -11.69 1.42 -7.05
CA ASN A 21 -12.26 2.07 -8.22
C ASN A 21 -11.98 1.29 -9.49
N PHE A 22 -10.77 0.76 -9.64
CA PHE A 22 -10.43 -0.06 -10.80
C PHE A 22 -11.31 -1.30 -10.86
N LEU A 23 -11.57 -1.93 -9.71
CA LEU A 23 -12.44 -3.11 -9.68
C LEU A 23 -13.85 -2.76 -10.12
N LYS A 24 -14.36 -1.62 -9.68
CA LYS A 24 -15.68 -1.17 -10.10
C LYS A 24 -15.76 -0.94 -11.61
N GLU A 25 -14.64 -0.55 -12.21
CA GLU A 25 -14.56 -0.32 -13.65
C GLU A 25 -14.21 -1.57 -14.43
N GLY A 26 -14.05 -2.70 -13.78
CA GLY A 26 -13.68 -3.94 -14.44
C GLY A 26 -12.21 -4.03 -14.82
N LYS A 27 -11.37 -3.18 -14.23
CA LYS A 27 -9.94 -3.12 -14.55
C LYS A 27 -9.15 -3.88 -13.50
N LYS A 28 -9.33 -5.19 -13.48
CA LYS A 28 -8.79 -6.05 -12.44
C LYS A 28 -7.27 -5.99 -12.36
N GLU A 29 -6.60 -5.92 -13.50
CA GLU A 29 -5.13 -5.92 -13.52
C GLU A 29 -4.58 -4.65 -12.90
N TYR A 30 -5.22 -3.52 -13.13
CA TYR A 30 -4.79 -2.27 -12.51
C TYR A 30 -5.04 -2.30 -11.00
N ALA A 31 -6.13 -2.95 -10.58
CA ALA A 31 -6.41 -3.09 -9.16
C ALA A 31 -5.31 -3.87 -8.46
N VAL A 32 -4.86 -4.98 -9.09
CA VAL A 32 -3.79 -5.79 -8.52
C VAL A 32 -2.50 -4.98 -8.39
N LEU A 33 -2.18 -4.18 -9.41
CA LEU A 33 -0.99 -3.34 -9.34
C LEU A 33 -1.08 -2.32 -8.22
N SER A 34 -2.22 -1.70 -8.04
CA SER A 34 -2.41 -0.71 -6.98
C SER A 34 -2.25 -1.34 -5.60
N ILE A 35 -2.83 -2.52 -5.41
CA ILE A 35 -2.69 -3.23 -4.14
C ILE A 35 -1.23 -3.60 -3.90
N GLY A 36 -0.52 -4.02 -4.95
CA GLY A 36 0.89 -4.34 -4.83
C GLY A 36 1.73 -3.16 -4.39
N TYR A 37 1.45 -1.97 -4.90
CA TYR A 37 2.13 -0.77 -4.45
C TYR A 37 1.85 -0.49 -2.97
N ALA A 38 0.59 -0.64 -2.55
CA ALA A 38 0.25 -0.42 -1.14
C ALA A 38 0.99 -1.39 -0.24
N ASP A 39 1.02 -2.66 -0.63
CA ASP A 39 1.75 -3.68 0.11
C ASP A 39 3.23 -3.34 0.22
N GLY A 40 3.83 -2.91 -0.89
CA GLY A 40 5.25 -2.56 -0.89
C GLY A 40 5.55 -1.40 0.03
N LEU A 41 4.68 -0.40 0.06
CA LEU A 41 4.87 0.74 0.95
C LEU A 41 4.82 0.32 2.42
N VAL A 42 3.85 -0.52 2.77
CA VAL A 42 3.70 -0.98 4.15
C VAL A 42 4.87 -1.88 4.54
N ASP A 43 5.28 -2.76 3.65
CA ASP A 43 6.41 -3.66 3.93
C ASP A 43 7.70 -2.87 4.12
N ALA A 44 7.94 -1.87 3.28
CA ALA A 44 9.13 -1.04 3.41
C ALA A 44 9.14 -0.33 4.76
N LEU A 45 7.98 0.15 5.20
CA LEU A 45 7.89 0.81 6.47
C LEU A 45 8.17 -0.14 7.63
N ARG A 46 7.64 -1.36 7.56
CA ARG A 46 7.86 -2.36 8.59
C ARG A 46 9.33 -2.73 8.70
N ILE A 47 10.00 -2.88 7.58
CA ILE A 47 11.43 -3.18 7.56
C ILE A 47 12.22 -2.02 8.15
N ALA A 48 11.87 -0.79 7.75
CA ALA A 48 12.58 0.39 8.23
C ALA A 48 12.43 0.58 9.73
N LYS A 49 11.30 0.12 10.30
CA LYS A 49 11.07 0.22 11.74
C LYS A 49 11.63 -0.96 12.52
N GLY A 50 12.26 -1.90 11.86
CA GLY A 50 12.85 -3.04 12.53
C GLY A 50 11.90 -4.20 12.80
N PHE A 51 10.69 -4.13 12.27
CA PHE A 51 9.78 -5.26 12.37
C PHE A 51 10.18 -6.31 11.35
N ASP A 52 10.23 -7.54 11.78
CA ASP A 52 10.57 -8.64 10.91
C ASP A 52 9.29 -9.31 10.47
N PRO A 53 8.92 -9.16 9.20
CA PRO A 53 7.66 -9.75 8.72
C PRO A 53 7.75 -11.24 8.48
N LYS A 54 8.87 -11.82 8.75
CA LYS A 54 9.05 -13.22 8.49
C LYS A 54 8.09 -14.07 9.31
N MET A 55 7.70 -15.12 8.76
CA MET A 55 6.74 -16.01 9.39
C MET A 55 7.40 -17.33 9.76
#